data_7038d5ab271761f53e53d7955780f900
#
_entry.id   7038d5ab271761f53e53d7955780f900
#
_cell.length_a   1.000
_cell.length_b   1.000
_cell.length_c   1.000
_cell.angle_alpha   90.00
_cell.angle_beta   90.00
_cell.angle_gamma   90.00
#
_symmetry.space_group_name_H-M   'P 1'
#
loop_
_entity.id
_entity.type
_entity.pdbx_description
1 polymer ?
#
loop_
_entity_poly.entity_id
_entity_poly.type
_entity_poly.pdbx_seq_one_letter_code
_entity_poly.pdbx_strand_id
1 'polypeptide(L)'
;MCIRDRCYDCTEHPTPTTFPVCTIRSTPSTPVHCIVWAKSWLLPQLFGELDNSDEQEFSEAAKRGEDAAELQRLRQEAQQMLTYREQLYASLNAPQVVCERIFDKLYSVDIQRLLSMDDMWEHRTRPEPLTFASACRDTSSPTKSDAPTLRDRRQLTLAENAALFVETATALAKRAASGTPVAFDKDDDETLGFVTAAANLRARVYHIPEQTRFDTKQIAGNIIPAIATTNAIVAGLVVVEALHMLASRWSELRVVSLARRSTRLFTTFPCSLPNPKCGVCQDTYVRVFIDPESATLQHVLDAAHSYLGYEDDADLSISAGARILYDADLDDNLPKLLRDLHVHPGNTLSVVDENGVMSTAQFVLEGQSDTKTSPLYIEKAVQLGKRSCAEKEESDDEDDGVQVLESAPLKRARDADHENSTPKRIRAQNDTDDVIVLD
;
A
#
# COMPACT_ATOMS: atom_id res chain seq x y z
N MET A 1 -17.62 21.95 -10.89
CA MET A 1 -18.17 20.58 -10.80
C MET A 1 -19.10 20.52 -9.60
N CYS A 2 -20.38 20.11 -9.75
CA CYS A 2 -21.27 20.01 -8.57
C CYS A 2 -21.06 18.64 -7.95
N ILE A 3 -20.16 18.54 -6.98
CA ILE A 3 -19.94 17.32 -6.22
C ILE A 3 -21.02 17.27 -5.15
N ARG A 4 -21.90 16.28 -5.27
CA ARG A 4 -23.05 16.07 -4.36
C ARG A 4 -22.84 14.91 -3.41
N ASP A 5 -21.74 14.20 -3.57
CA ASP A 5 -21.38 12.99 -2.87
C ASP A 5 -19.86 12.95 -2.66
N ARG A 6 -19.38 12.02 -1.85
CA ARG A 6 -17.95 11.78 -1.64
C ARG A 6 -17.28 11.33 -2.92
N CYS A 7 -16.18 11.98 -3.28
CA CYS A 7 -15.27 11.45 -4.28
C CYS A 7 -14.44 10.31 -3.69
N TYR A 8 -13.62 9.65 -4.53
CA TYR A 8 -12.74 8.57 -4.07
C TYR A 8 -11.83 9.02 -2.91
N ASP A 9 -11.21 10.20 -3.02
CA ASP A 9 -10.26 10.73 -2.04
C ASP A 9 -10.91 11.36 -0.80
N CYS A 10 -12.25 11.40 -0.73
CA CYS A 10 -12.96 11.78 0.50
C CYS A 10 -12.86 10.73 1.60
N THR A 11 -12.45 9.51 1.27
CA THR A 11 -12.29 8.41 2.21
C THR A 11 -10.80 8.10 2.39
N GLU A 12 -10.44 7.69 3.60
CA GLU A 12 -9.09 7.24 3.86
C GLU A 12 -8.76 6.02 3.01
N HIS A 13 -7.64 6.08 2.31
CA HIS A 13 -7.10 4.96 1.55
C HIS A 13 -6.11 4.19 2.41
N PRO A 14 -6.01 2.86 2.21
CA PRO A 14 -4.95 2.12 2.85
C PRO A 14 -3.61 2.73 2.46
N THR A 15 -2.78 2.99 3.46
CA THR A 15 -1.42 3.52 3.28
C THR A 15 -0.69 2.72 2.22
N PRO A 16 0.07 3.37 1.31
CA PRO A 16 0.90 2.66 0.35
C PRO A 16 1.73 1.61 1.05
N THR A 17 1.82 0.42 0.48
CA THR A 17 2.56 -0.72 1.03
C THR A 17 4.08 -0.57 0.91
N THR A 18 4.61 0.64 1.08
CA THR A 18 6.04 0.90 1.22
C THR A 18 6.41 0.74 2.67
N PHE A 19 7.22 -0.25 2.95
CA PHE A 19 7.69 -0.52 4.31
C PHE A 19 9.12 0.02 4.47
N PRO A 20 9.51 0.52 5.66
CA PRO A 20 10.88 0.87 5.95
C PRO A 20 11.82 -0.32 5.71
N VAL A 21 13.01 -0.05 5.20
CA VAL A 21 14.03 -1.09 4.89
C VAL A 21 14.34 -1.91 6.15
N CYS A 22 14.49 -1.25 7.28
CA CYS A 22 14.74 -1.91 8.57
C CYS A 22 13.61 -2.88 8.96
N THR A 23 12.36 -2.53 8.70
CA THR A 23 11.21 -3.43 8.97
C THR A 23 11.27 -4.68 8.10
N ILE A 24 11.53 -4.51 6.79
CA ILE A 24 11.64 -5.66 5.87
C ILE A 24 12.87 -6.51 6.19
N ARG A 25 14.01 -5.89 6.48
CA ARG A 25 15.30 -6.58 6.63
C ARG A 25 15.53 -7.14 8.03
N SER A 26 15.19 -6.40 9.08
CA SER A 26 15.58 -6.72 10.45
C SER A 26 14.41 -7.16 11.34
N THR A 27 13.24 -6.52 11.26
CA THR A 27 12.12 -6.73 12.20
C THR A 27 10.77 -6.94 11.52
N PRO A 28 10.61 -8.00 10.70
CA PRO A 28 9.32 -8.30 10.09
C PRO A 28 8.27 -8.63 11.16
N SER A 29 7.02 -8.21 10.93
CA SER A 29 5.89 -8.45 11.83
C SER A 29 4.69 -9.09 11.12
N THR A 30 4.68 -9.12 9.80
CA THR A 30 3.58 -9.68 8.99
C THR A 30 4.11 -10.59 7.88
N PRO A 31 3.29 -11.52 7.36
CA PRO A 31 3.68 -12.37 6.23
C PRO A 31 4.12 -11.57 5.00
N VAL A 32 3.49 -10.41 4.77
CA VAL A 32 3.82 -9.51 3.64
C VAL A 32 5.28 -9.07 3.71
N HIS A 33 5.79 -8.72 4.92
CA HIS A 33 7.20 -8.32 5.09
C HIS A 33 8.16 -9.45 4.69
N CYS A 34 7.84 -10.69 5.06
CA CYS A 34 8.66 -11.86 4.69
C CYS A 34 8.63 -12.11 3.17
N ILE A 35 7.46 -11.96 2.54
CA ILE A 35 7.29 -12.17 1.09
C ILE A 35 8.01 -11.05 0.31
N VAL A 36 7.86 -9.79 0.72
CA VAL A 36 8.55 -8.65 0.10
C VAL A 36 10.05 -8.81 0.23
N TRP A 37 10.56 -9.20 1.40
CA TRP A 37 11.97 -9.50 1.60
C TRP A 37 12.48 -10.59 0.65
N ALA A 38 11.76 -11.69 0.52
CA ALA A 38 12.16 -12.80 -0.35
C ALA A 38 12.13 -12.41 -1.84
N LYS A 39 11.07 -11.70 -2.27
CA LYS A 39 10.85 -11.30 -3.66
C LYS A 39 11.77 -10.15 -4.10
N SER A 40 11.80 -9.07 -3.30
CA SER A 40 12.39 -7.80 -3.73
C SER A 40 13.85 -7.63 -3.30
N TRP A 41 14.31 -8.42 -2.34
CA TRP A 41 15.70 -8.38 -1.90
C TRP A 41 16.44 -9.70 -2.14
N LEU A 42 16.01 -10.82 -1.54
CA LEU A 42 16.79 -12.05 -1.57
C LEU A 42 16.94 -12.63 -2.99
N LEU A 43 15.83 -12.69 -3.73
CA LEU A 43 15.84 -13.24 -5.09
C LEU A 43 16.78 -12.44 -6.03
N PRO A 44 16.69 -11.09 -6.11
CA PRO A 44 17.61 -10.30 -6.93
C PRO A 44 19.07 -10.39 -6.46
N GLN A 45 19.32 -10.42 -5.16
CA GLN A 45 20.68 -10.55 -4.62
C GLN A 45 21.37 -11.84 -5.06
N LEU A 46 20.66 -12.94 -5.10
CA LEU A 46 21.21 -14.24 -5.46
C LEU A 46 21.21 -14.49 -6.98
N PHE A 47 20.19 -14.04 -7.72
CA PHE A 47 19.95 -14.48 -9.10
C PHE A 47 19.64 -13.34 -10.08
N GLY A 48 19.35 -12.13 -9.61
CA GLY A 48 19.00 -10.97 -10.44
C GLY A 48 20.19 -10.33 -11.16
N GLU A 49 19.94 -9.29 -11.93
CA GLU A 49 20.97 -8.41 -12.43
C GLU A 49 21.59 -7.62 -11.28
N LEU A 50 22.90 -7.39 -11.34
CA LEU A 50 23.58 -6.52 -10.38
C LEU A 50 23.34 -5.08 -10.84
N ASP A 51 22.38 -4.43 -10.26
CA ASP A 51 22.14 -3.01 -10.41
C ASP A 51 22.39 -2.26 -9.09
N ASN A 52 22.45 -0.93 -9.16
CA ASN A 52 22.67 -0.10 -7.99
C ASN A 52 21.36 0.20 -7.21
N SER A 53 20.34 -0.65 -7.34
CA SER A 53 19.02 -0.43 -6.70
C SER A 53 19.15 -0.36 -5.17
N ASP A 54 19.97 -1.22 -4.58
CA ASP A 54 20.22 -1.21 -3.13
C ASP A 54 20.82 0.12 -2.65
N GLU A 55 21.77 0.69 -3.40
CA GLU A 55 22.39 1.99 -3.04
C GLU A 55 21.36 3.14 -3.13
N GLN A 56 20.46 3.09 -4.10
CA GLN A 56 19.37 4.06 -4.20
C GLN A 56 18.40 3.90 -3.04
N GLU A 57 17.98 2.67 -2.71
CA GLU A 57 17.12 2.36 -1.58
C GLU A 57 17.71 2.84 -0.25
N PHE A 58 19.00 2.57 0.01
CA PHE A 58 19.69 3.05 1.21
C PHE A 58 19.83 4.58 1.25
N SER A 59 20.01 5.22 0.10
CA SER A 59 20.06 6.69 0.00
C SER A 59 18.69 7.31 0.34
N GLU A 60 17.59 6.71 -0.14
CA GLU A 60 16.25 7.16 0.15
C GLU A 60 15.86 6.90 1.62
N ALA A 61 16.27 5.75 2.19
CA ALA A 61 16.07 5.42 3.58
C ALA A 61 16.80 6.42 4.51
N ALA A 62 18.03 6.80 4.15
CA ALA A 62 18.77 7.82 4.88
C ALA A 62 18.08 9.19 4.83
N LYS A 63 17.48 9.58 3.68
CA LYS A 63 16.70 10.82 3.57
C LYS A 63 15.42 10.80 4.40
N ARG A 64 14.85 9.62 4.63
CA ARG A 64 13.69 9.42 5.52
C ARG A 64 14.03 9.42 7.01
N GLY A 65 15.32 9.53 7.35
CA GLY A 65 15.79 9.59 8.74
C GLY A 65 15.96 8.23 9.41
N GLU A 66 16.12 7.14 8.64
CA GLU A 66 16.43 5.82 9.19
C GLU A 66 17.86 5.80 9.79
N ASP A 67 18.09 4.96 10.81
CA ASP A 67 19.34 4.91 11.55
C ASP A 67 20.55 4.60 10.63
N ALA A 68 21.51 5.52 10.57
CA ALA A 68 22.68 5.41 9.73
C ALA A 68 23.58 4.18 10.08
N ALA A 69 23.63 3.78 11.35
CA ALA A 69 24.39 2.61 11.77
C ALA A 69 23.74 1.31 11.26
N GLU A 70 22.41 1.24 11.31
CA GLU A 70 21.66 0.10 10.76
C GLU A 70 21.80 0.03 9.24
N LEU A 71 21.66 1.15 8.53
CA LEU A 71 21.85 1.20 7.08
C LEU A 71 23.25 0.75 6.65
N GLN A 72 24.29 1.11 7.41
CA GLN A 72 25.66 0.65 7.14
C GLN A 72 25.82 -0.87 7.33
N ARG A 73 25.15 -1.44 8.32
CA ARG A 73 25.12 -2.89 8.55
C ARG A 73 24.42 -3.61 7.39
N LEU A 74 23.26 -3.09 6.94
CA LEU A 74 22.52 -3.65 5.82
C LEU A 74 23.32 -3.63 4.51
N ARG A 75 24.14 -2.60 4.29
CA ARG A 75 25.12 -2.56 3.18
C ARG A 75 26.16 -3.69 3.28
N GLN A 76 26.69 -3.94 4.49
CA GLN A 76 27.66 -5.03 4.71
C GLN A 76 27.03 -6.40 4.45
N GLU A 77 25.77 -6.59 4.84
CA GLU A 77 25.01 -7.83 4.53
C GLU A 77 24.84 -8.04 3.03
N ALA A 78 24.43 -6.99 2.29
CA ALA A 78 24.30 -7.05 0.85
C ALA A 78 25.63 -7.48 0.20
N GLN A 79 26.74 -6.92 0.65
CA GLN A 79 28.06 -7.27 0.12
C GLN A 79 28.47 -8.72 0.43
N GLN A 80 28.11 -9.23 1.61
CA GLN A 80 28.32 -10.65 1.94
C GLN A 80 27.49 -11.57 1.04
N MET A 81 26.25 -11.18 0.71
CA MET A 81 25.39 -11.97 -0.18
C MET A 81 25.98 -12.07 -1.60
N LEU A 82 26.65 -11.03 -2.10
CA LEU A 82 27.37 -11.10 -3.37
C LEU A 82 28.47 -12.18 -3.36
N THR A 83 29.21 -12.31 -2.25
CA THR A 83 30.21 -13.38 -2.10
C THR A 83 29.57 -14.77 -2.14
N TYR A 84 28.41 -14.96 -1.50
CA TYR A 84 27.68 -16.24 -1.59
C TYR A 84 27.16 -16.52 -3.00
N ARG A 85 26.70 -15.49 -3.72
CA ARG A 85 26.32 -15.58 -5.13
C ARG A 85 27.47 -16.07 -5.99
N GLU A 86 28.66 -15.49 -5.85
CA GLU A 86 29.87 -15.89 -6.59
C GLU A 86 30.22 -17.35 -6.29
N GLN A 87 30.17 -17.77 -5.02
CA GLN A 87 30.40 -19.16 -4.62
C GLN A 87 29.36 -20.11 -5.24
N LEU A 88 28.08 -19.69 -5.27
CA LEU A 88 27.00 -20.48 -5.85
C LEU A 88 27.23 -20.71 -7.34
N TYR A 89 27.65 -19.69 -8.07
CA TYR A 89 27.93 -19.79 -9.51
C TYR A 89 29.23 -20.54 -9.82
N ALA A 90 30.23 -20.43 -8.94
CA ALA A 90 31.45 -21.21 -9.06
C ALA A 90 31.24 -22.72 -8.80
N SER A 91 30.21 -23.08 -8.05
CA SER A 91 29.94 -24.45 -7.56
C SER A 91 28.75 -25.12 -8.23
N LEU A 92 28.48 -24.86 -9.50
CA LEU A 92 27.31 -25.39 -10.24
C LEU A 92 27.23 -26.93 -10.31
N ASN A 93 28.34 -27.63 -10.08
CA ASN A 93 28.36 -29.10 -10.01
C ASN A 93 27.80 -29.65 -8.68
N ALA A 94 27.86 -28.89 -7.60
CA ALA A 94 27.32 -29.24 -6.28
C ALA A 94 26.73 -28.01 -5.57
N PRO A 95 25.74 -27.33 -6.17
CA PRO A 95 25.21 -26.07 -5.64
C PRO A 95 24.46 -26.26 -4.32
N GLN A 96 24.00 -27.46 -4.03
CA GLN A 96 23.26 -27.81 -2.80
C GLN A 96 24.01 -27.41 -1.53
N VAL A 97 25.33 -27.70 -1.47
CA VAL A 97 26.15 -27.39 -0.29
C VAL A 97 26.24 -25.88 -0.06
N VAL A 98 26.31 -25.09 -1.14
CA VAL A 98 26.30 -23.63 -1.03
C VAL A 98 24.91 -23.10 -0.64
N CYS A 99 23.85 -23.69 -1.17
CA CYS A 99 22.46 -23.34 -0.78
C CYS A 99 22.21 -23.60 0.72
N GLU A 100 22.71 -24.73 1.27
CA GLU A 100 22.64 -25.03 2.71
C GLU A 100 23.40 -23.97 3.54
N ARG A 101 24.56 -23.53 3.08
CA ARG A 101 25.31 -22.43 3.75
C ARG A 101 24.57 -21.10 3.67
N ILE A 102 23.95 -20.79 2.54
CA ILE A 102 23.10 -19.60 2.40
C ILE A 102 21.93 -19.68 3.37
N PHE A 103 21.29 -20.84 3.48
CA PHE A 103 20.22 -21.09 4.46
C PHE A 103 20.70 -20.77 5.89
N ASP A 104 21.80 -21.39 6.32
CA ASP A 104 22.34 -21.20 7.68
C ASP A 104 22.74 -19.73 7.91
N LYS A 105 23.30 -19.05 6.88
CA LYS A 105 23.58 -17.61 6.95
C LYS A 105 22.33 -16.80 7.23
N LEU A 106 21.26 -16.98 6.44
CA LEU A 106 20.05 -16.17 6.49
C LEU A 106 19.20 -16.42 7.75
N TYR A 107 19.05 -17.68 8.14
CA TYR A 107 18.10 -18.07 9.18
C TYR A 107 18.75 -18.42 10.52
N SER A 108 20.07 -18.55 10.59
CA SER A 108 20.78 -18.80 11.84
C SER A 108 21.77 -17.70 12.17
N VAL A 109 22.80 -17.47 11.35
CA VAL A 109 23.90 -16.55 11.67
C VAL A 109 23.40 -15.10 11.75
N ASP A 110 22.62 -14.63 10.78
CA ASP A 110 22.08 -13.26 10.78
C ASP A 110 21.09 -13.04 11.91
N ILE A 111 20.29 -14.06 12.23
CA ILE A 111 19.34 -14.00 13.35
C ILE A 111 20.09 -13.94 14.69
N GLN A 112 21.15 -14.74 14.89
CA GLN A 112 21.97 -14.68 16.11
C GLN A 112 22.61 -13.29 16.27
N ARG A 113 23.04 -12.68 15.17
CA ARG A 113 23.56 -11.32 15.20
C ARG A 113 22.48 -10.30 15.55
N LEU A 114 21.28 -10.39 14.99
CA LEU A 114 20.14 -9.52 15.35
C LEU A 114 19.77 -9.68 16.83
N LEU A 115 19.82 -10.90 17.37
CA LEU A 115 19.55 -11.18 18.77
C LEU A 115 20.59 -10.55 19.73
N SER A 116 21.80 -10.26 19.28
CA SER A 116 22.80 -9.57 20.10
C SER A 116 22.52 -8.07 20.31
N MET A 117 21.49 -7.53 19.66
CA MET A 117 21.01 -6.15 19.81
C MET A 117 19.80 -6.14 20.74
N ASP A 118 20.01 -6.12 22.04
CA ASP A 118 18.94 -6.27 23.04
C ASP A 118 17.85 -5.20 22.92
N ASP A 119 18.22 -3.96 22.66
CA ASP A 119 17.31 -2.81 22.52
C ASP A 119 16.23 -3.02 21.44
N MET A 120 16.58 -3.74 20.36
CA MET A 120 15.67 -4.03 19.25
C MET A 120 14.50 -4.94 19.68
N TRP A 121 14.68 -5.75 20.75
CA TRP A 121 13.77 -6.80 21.19
C TRP A 121 13.08 -6.49 22.52
N GLU A 122 13.24 -5.30 23.09
CA GLU A 122 12.64 -4.94 24.37
C GLU A 122 11.10 -5.04 24.35
N HIS A 123 10.49 -4.63 23.23
CA HIS A 123 9.04 -4.62 23.03
C HIS A 123 8.55 -5.56 21.92
N ARG A 124 9.39 -6.52 21.50
CA ARG A 124 9.09 -7.44 20.39
C ARG A 124 9.46 -8.85 20.74
N THR A 125 8.72 -9.82 20.17
CA THR A 125 9.06 -11.25 20.30
C THR A 125 10.43 -11.51 19.66
N ARG A 126 11.32 -12.15 20.40
CA ARG A 126 12.67 -12.52 19.91
C ARG A 126 12.56 -13.62 18.88
N PRO A 127 13.27 -13.52 17.73
CA PRO A 127 13.31 -14.58 16.74
C PRO A 127 14.09 -15.79 17.21
N GLU A 128 13.80 -16.97 16.66
CA GLU A 128 14.52 -18.21 16.93
C GLU A 128 15.42 -18.59 15.76
N PRO A 129 16.76 -18.70 15.97
CA PRO A 129 17.68 -19.13 14.93
C PRO A 129 17.36 -20.52 14.42
N LEU A 130 17.35 -20.72 13.10
CA LEU A 130 17.02 -21.98 12.44
C LEU A 130 18.20 -22.43 11.56
N THR A 131 18.73 -23.65 11.82
CA THR A 131 19.75 -24.26 10.95
C THR A 131 19.10 -25.23 9.96
N PHE A 132 19.74 -25.43 8.80
CA PHE A 132 19.25 -26.37 7.79
C PHE A 132 19.09 -27.79 8.36
N ALA A 133 20.08 -28.22 9.15
CA ALA A 133 20.04 -29.53 9.79
C ALA A 133 18.88 -29.69 10.80
N SER A 134 18.47 -28.61 11.50
CA SER A 134 17.32 -28.64 12.40
C SER A 134 15.99 -28.61 11.63
N ALA A 135 15.92 -27.83 10.57
CA ALA A 135 14.74 -27.77 9.70
C ALA A 135 14.41 -29.10 9.05
N CYS A 136 15.42 -29.84 8.57
CA CYS A 136 15.23 -31.17 7.97
C CYS A 136 14.83 -32.26 8.99
N ARG A 137 15.12 -32.09 10.28
CA ARG A 137 14.74 -33.06 11.33
C ARG A 137 13.32 -32.87 11.85
N ASP A 138 12.68 -31.76 11.50
CA ASP A 138 11.31 -31.51 11.94
C ASP A 138 10.34 -32.46 11.23
N THR A 139 9.89 -33.47 11.96
CA THR A 139 8.92 -34.47 11.50
C THR A 139 7.47 -34.04 11.81
N SER A 140 7.24 -32.78 12.08
CA SER A 140 5.89 -32.27 12.33
C SER A 140 4.99 -32.57 11.12
N SER A 141 4.04 -33.49 11.31
CA SER A 141 3.08 -33.83 10.27
C SER A 141 2.23 -32.62 9.95
N PRO A 142 1.96 -32.33 8.66
CA PRO A 142 0.99 -31.30 8.32
C PRO A 142 -0.33 -31.65 9.00
N THR A 143 -1.01 -30.64 9.52
CA THR A 143 -2.35 -30.80 10.11
C THR A 143 -3.20 -31.54 9.07
N LYS A 144 -3.55 -32.80 9.33
CA LYS A 144 -4.39 -33.61 8.44
C LYS A 144 -5.75 -32.93 8.31
N SER A 145 -5.92 -32.14 7.27
CA SER A 145 -7.27 -31.88 6.79
C SER A 145 -7.67 -33.06 5.93
N ASP A 146 -8.68 -33.82 6.34
CA ASP A 146 -9.21 -34.99 5.61
C ASP A 146 -9.89 -34.60 4.25
N ALA A 147 -9.83 -33.36 3.85
CA ALA A 147 -10.35 -32.89 2.56
C ALA A 147 -9.24 -32.89 1.50
N PRO A 148 -9.53 -33.27 0.25
CA PRO A 148 -8.58 -33.16 -0.85
C PRO A 148 -8.25 -31.69 -1.09
N THR A 149 -7.16 -31.22 -0.48
CA THR A 149 -6.70 -29.85 -0.61
C THR A 149 -5.96 -29.71 -1.93
N LEU A 150 -6.29 -28.69 -2.72
CA LEU A 150 -5.55 -28.36 -3.93
C LEU A 150 -4.07 -28.17 -3.58
N ARG A 151 -3.17 -28.64 -4.43
CA ARG A 151 -1.70 -28.62 -4.23
C ARG A 151 -1.20 -27.26 -3.72
N ASP A 152 -1.66 -26.17 -4.32
CA ASP A 152 -1.19 -24.81 -4.01
C ASP A 152 -1.82 -24.22 -2.74
N ARG A 153 -2.88 -24.85 -2.20
CA ARG A 153 -3.54 -24.43 -0.95
C ARG A 153 -3.10 -25.26 0.27
N ARG A 154 -2.21 -26.20 0.07
CA ARG A 154 -1.61 -26.98 1.16
C ARG A 154 -0.51 -26.14 1.84
N GLN A 155 -0.54 -26.12 3.15
CA GLN A 155 0.56 -25.56 3.93
C GLN A 155 1.72 -26.55 3.94
N LEU A 156 2.93 -26.07 3.64
CA LEU A 156 4.14 -26.87 3.64
C LEU A 156 4.65 -27.01 5.08
N THR A 157 5.23 -28.17 5.40
CA THR A 157 5.97 -28.34 6.66
C THR A 157 7.30 -27.60 6.63
N LEU A 158 7.95 -27.45 7.77
CA LEU A 158 9.27 -26.82 7.86
C LEU A 158 10.30 -27.56 6.99
N ALA A 159 10.33 -28.90 7.06
CA ALA A 159 11.22 -29.71 6.24
C ALA A 159 10.94 -29.58 4.74
N GLU A 160 9.67 -29.51 4.34
CA GLU A 160 9.28 -29.30 2.95
C GLU A 160 9.69 -27.91 2.44
N ASN A 161 9.53 -26.85 3.26
CA ASN A 161 10.00 -25.50 2.94
C ASN A 161 11.54 -25.47 2.79
N ALA A 162 12.30 -26.15 3.68
CA ALA A 162 13.75 -26.23 3.58
C ALA A 162 14.20 -26.96 2.30
N ALA A 163 13.56 -28.08 1.97
CA ALA A 163 13.85 -28.84 0.76
C ALA A 163 13.53 -28.02 -0.49
N LEU A 164 12.36 -27.36 -0.53
CA LEU A 164 11.92 -26.52 -1.65
C LEU A 164 12.87 -25.33 -1.85
N PHE A 165 13.37 -24.73 -0.75
CA PHE A 165 14.35 -23.65 -0.83
C PHE A 165 15.63 -24.10 -1.55
N VAL A 166 16.20 -25.24 -1.16
CA VAL A 166 17.44 -25.76 -1.78
C VAL A 166 17.20 -26.20 -3.23
N GLU A 167 16.09 -26.87 -3.51
CA GLU A 167 15.72 -27.31 -4.86
C GLU A 167 15.59 -26.12 -5.82
N THR A 168 14.78 -25.12 -5.45
CA THR A 168 14.52 -23.95 -6.30
C THR A 168 15.75 -23.07 -6.40
N ALA A 169 16.51 -22.84 -5.32
CA ALA A 169 17.75 -22.09 -5.37
C ALA A 169 18.77 -22.74 -6.32
N THR A 170 18.86 -24.06 -6.31
CA THR A 170 19.72 -24.83 -7.22
C THR A 170 19.29 -24.68 -8.70
N ALA A 171 17.99 -24.74 -8.98
CA ALA A 171 17.45 -24.56 -10.33
C ALA A 171 17.69 -23.12 -10.84
N LEU A 172 17.39 -22.12 -10.01
CA LEU A 172 17.59 -20.71 -10.33
C LEU A 172 19.06 -20.34 -10.53
N ALA A 173 19.99 -20.92 -9.74
CA ALA A 173 21.42 -20.73 -9.92
C ALA A 173 21.91 -21.23 -11.29
N LYS A 174 21.45 -22.40 -11.71
CA LYS A 174 21.77 -22.95 -13.05
C LYS A 174 21.21 -22.06 -14.17
N ARG A 175 19.97 -21.58 -14.00
CA ARG A 175 19.30 -20.70 -14.97
C ARG A 175 20.03 -19.34 -15.06
N ALA A 176 20.38 -18.72 -13.94
CA ALA A 176 21.12 -17.46 -13.92
C ALA A 176 22.53 -17.59 -14.52
N ALA A 177 23.22 -18.71 -14.25
CA ALA A 177 24.54 -18.99 -14.83
C ALA A 177 24.53 -19.20 -16.35
N SER A 178 23.39 -19.56 -16.95
CA SER A 178 23.23 -19.65 -18.41
C SER A 178 23.09 -18.28 -19.10
N GLY A 179 23.17 -17.17 -18.34
CA GLY A 179 23.09 -15.80 -18.86
C GLY A 179 21.65 -15.26 -18.99
N THR A 180 20.66 -16.00 -18.49
CA THR A 180 19.28 -15.51 -18.45
C THR A 180 19.02 -14.81 -17.12
N PRO A 181 18.74 -13.50 -17.08
CA PRO A 181 18.43 -12.80 -15.85
C PRO A 181 17.18 -13.42 -15.19
N VAL A 182 17.25 -13.62 -13.87
CA VAL A 182 16.13 -14.14 -13.09
C VAL A 182 15.40 -13.00 -12.42
N ALA A 183 14.21 -12.68 -12.91
CA ALA A 183 13.26 -11.79 -12.26
C ALA A 183 12.11 -12.62 -11.68
N PHE A 184 11.44 -12.08 -10.66
CA PHE A 184 10.25 -12.73 -10.10
C PHE A 184 9.11 -12.74 -11.12
N ASP A 185 8.60 -13.92 -11.41
CA ASP A 185 7.34 -14.09 -12.12
C ASP A 185 6.40 -14.97 -11.27
N LYS A 186 5.20 -14.47 -11.01
CA LYS A 186 4.18 -15.19 -10.25
C LYS A 186 3.71 -16.49 -10.93
N ASP A 187 3.93 -16.63 -12.22
CA ASP A 187 3.53 -17.78 -13.03
C ASP A 187 4.70 -18.73 -13.33
N ASP A 188 5.92 -18.37 -12.90
CA ASP A 188 7.10 -19.23 -12.93
C ASP A 188 7.18 -20.05 -11.63
N ASP A 189 7.12 -21.37 -11.77
CA ASP A 189 7.11 -22.31 -10.65
C ASP A 189 8.37 -22.25 -9.79
N GLU A 190 9.54 -21.97 -10.39
CA GLU A 190 10.82 -21.92 -9.68
C GLU A 190 10.93 -20.64 -8.84
N THR A 191 10.66 -19.46 -9.42
CA THR A 191 10.76 -18.19 -8.69
C THR A 191 9.68 -18.05 -7.62
N LEU A 192 8.44 -18.49 -7.90
CA LEU A 192 7.36 -18.52 -6.91
C LEU A 192 7.65 -19.54 -5.81
N GLY A 193 8.18 -20.72 -6.14
CA GLY A 193 8.58 -21.73 -5.17
C GLY A 193 9.66 -21.22 -4.22
N PHE A 194 10.69 -20.57 -4.77
CA PHE A 194 11.77 -19.96 -3.99
C PHE A 194 11.25 -18.88 -3.04
N VAL A 195 10.43 -17.94 -3.54
CA VAL A 195 9.86 -16.87 -2.72
C VAL A 195 8.95 -17.44 -1.63
N THR A 196 8.15 -18.46 -1.94
CA THR A 196 7.28 -19.12 -0.95
C THR A 196 8.10 -19.77 0.17
N ALA A 197 9.10 -20.57 -0.19
CA ALA A 197 9.96 -21.26 0.77
C ALA A 197 10.75 -20.26 1.63
N ALA A 198 11.41 -19.29 0.99
CA ALA A 198 12.22 -18.29 1.70
C ALA A 198 11.38 -17.44 2.65
N ALA A 199 10.18 -17.01 2.23
CA ALA A 199 9.28 -16.22 3.07
C ALA A 199 8.75 -17.03 4.27
N ASN A 200 8.38 -18.30 4.06
CA ASN A 200 7.87 -19.16 5.13
C ASN A 200 8.95 -19.51 6.16
N LEU A 201 10.16 -19.83 5.71
CA LEU A 201 11.30 -20.05 6.61
C LEU A 201 11.59 -18.82 7.47
N ARG A 202 11.54 -17.63 6.86
CA ARG A 202 11.67 -16.37 7.61
C ARG A 202 10.51 -16.15 8.57
N ALA A 203 9.28 -16.38 8.13
CA ALA A 203 8.09 -16.28 8.97
C ALA A 203 8.19 -17.19 10.19
N ARG A 204 8.67 -18.43 10.02
CA ARG A 204 8.90 -19.38 11.11
C ARG A 204 9.87 -18.85 12.15
N VAL A 205 11.01 -18.30 11.72
CA VAL A 205 12.04 -17.71 12.60
C VAL A 205 11.48 -16.58 13.46
N TYR A 206 10.55 -15.77 12.92
CA TYR A 206 9.95 -14.62 13.60
C TYR A 206 8.57 -14.89 14.21
N HIS A 207 8.14 -16.16 14.30
CA HIS A 207 6.83 -16.57 14.83
C HIS A 207 5.63 -15.93 14.07
N ILE A 208 5.83 -15.62 12.80
CA ILE A 208 4.80 -15.08 11.90
C ILE A 208 4.06 -16.27 11.24
N PRO A 209 2.74 -16.19 11.02
CA PRO A 209 1.99 -17.23 10.31
C PRO A 209 2.51 -17.48 8.90
N GLU A 210 2.85 -18.75 8.62
CA GLU A 210 3.29 -19.19 7.30
C GLU A 210 2.13 -19.13 6.29
N GLN A 211 2.47 -18.90 5.01
CA GLN A 211 1.50 -18.76 3.93
C GLN A 211 1.53 -19.94 2.98
N THR A 212 0.38 -20.27 2.39
CA THR A 212 0.32 -21.25 1.30
C THR A 212 0.97 -20.68 0.03
N ARG A 213 1.33 -21.54 -0.91
CA ARG A 213 1.83 -21.11 -2.23
C ARG A 213 0.82 -20.20 -2.94
N PHE A 214 -0.48 -20.50 -2.81
CA PHE A 214 -1.55 -19.69 -3.37
C PHE A 214 -1.59 -18.27 -2.76
N ASP A 215 -1.52 -18.16 -1.43
CA ASP A 215 -1.54 -16.87 -0.75
C ASP A 215 -0.26 -16.07 -1.05
N THR A 216 0.90 -16.73 -1.10
CA THR A 216 2.17 -16.11 -1.51
C THR A 216 2.07 -15.58 -2.95
N LYS A 217 1.50 -16.35 -3.88
CA LYS A 217 1.26 -15.90 -5.26
C LYS A 217 0.40 -14.64 -5.31
N GLN A 218 -0.66 -14.58 -4.51
CA GLN A 218 -1.54 -13.41 -4.46
C GLN A 218 -0.81 -12.17 -3.95
N ILE A 219 -0.09 -12.30 -2.83
CA ILE A 219 0.63 -11.19 -2.20
C ILE A 219 1.80 -10.74 -3.07
N ALA A 220 2.67 -11.66 -3.47
CA ALA A 220 3.84 -11.35 -4.28
C ALA A 220 3.48 -10.82 -5.68
N GLY A 221 2.38 -11.29 -6.26
CA GLY A 221 1.90 -10.87 -7.57
C GLY A 221 1.02 -9.61 -7.55
N ASN A 222 0.75 -9.03 -6.39
CA ASN A 222 -0.23 -7.94 -6.21
C ASN A 222 -1.57 -8.26 -6.89
N ILE A 223 -2.04 -9.51 -6.75
CA ILE A 223 -3.25 -9.97 -7.44
C ILE A 223 -4.47 -9.45 -6.72
N ILE A 224 -5.26 -8.64 -7.42
CA ILE A 224 -6.61 -8.25 -7.00
C ILE A 224 -7.58 -9.25 -7.62
N PRO A 225 -8.31 -10.05 -6.80
CA PRO A 225 -9.27 -11.03 -7.32
C PRO A 225 -10.38 -10.36 -8.12
N ALA A 226 -10.53 -10.75 -9.38
CA ALA A 226 -11.62 -10.30 -10.24
C ALA A 226 -12.55 -11.47 -10.54
N ILE A 227 -13.82 -11.37 -10.07
CA ILE A 227 -14.84 -12.40 -10.25
C ILE A 227 -15.86 -11.87 -11.25
N ALA A 228 -16.01 -12.53 -12.39
CA ALA A 228 -16.86 -12.07 -13.50
C ALA A 228 -18.30 -11.80 -13.07
N THR A 229 -18.89 -12.67 -12.27
CA THR A 229 -20.27 -12.50 -11.75
C THR A 229 -20.40 -11.30 -10.81
N THR A 230 -19.45 -11.09 -9.91
CA THR A 230 -19.42 -9.91 -9.03
C THR A 230 -19.26 -8.63 -9.85
N ASN A 231 -18.37 -8.62 -10.84
CA ASN A 231 -18.18 -7.46 -11.71
C ASN A 231 -19.44 -7.14 -12.51
N ALA A 232 -20.15 -8.15 -13.03
CA ALA A 232 -21.41 -7.96 -13.74
C ALA A 232 -22.51 -7.34 -12.83
N ILE A 233 -22.64 -7.82 -11.60
CA ILE A 233 -23.58 -7.27 -10.62
C ILE A 233 -23.23 -5.81 -10.32
N VAL A 234 -21.97 -5.52 -10.01
CA VAL A 234 -21.52 -4.15 -9.71
C VAL A 234 -21.72 -3.22 -10.91
N ALA A 235 -21.40 -3.68 -12.12
CA ALA A 235 -21.63 -2.90 -13.33
C ALA A 235 -23.11 -2.57 -13.54
N GLY A 236 -24.01 -3.55 -13.31
CA GLY A 236 -25.46 -3.31 -13.36
C GLY A 236 -25.91 -2.27 -12.34
N LEU A 237 -25.43 -2.32 -11.10
CA LEU A 237 -25.73 -1.33 -10.06
C LEU A 237 -25.23 0.07 -10.45
N VAL A 238 -24.01 0.17 -11.00
CA VAL A 238 -23.45 1.44 -11.48
C VAL A 238 -24.34 2.06 -12.57
N VAL A 239 -24.85 1.24 -13.49
CA VAL A 239 -25.78 1.71 -14.56
C VAL A 239 -27.10 2.22 -13.96
N VAL A 240 -27.67 1.53 -12.98
CA VAL A 240 -28.89 1.97 -12.29
C VAL A 240 -28.69 3.34 -11.65
N GLU A 241 -27.61 3.52 -10.90
CA GLU A 241 -27.29 4.82 -10.29
C GLU A 241 -27.05 5.91 -11.34
N ALA A 242 -26.37 5.58 -12.44
CA ALA A 242 -26.17 6.51 -13.56
C ALA A 242 -27.51 6.95 -14.18
N LEU A 243 -28.48 6.07 -14.33
CA LEU A 243 -29.84 6.41 -14.82
C LEU A 243 -30.57 7.32 -13.84
N HIS A 244 -30.42 7.11 -12.52
CA HIS A 244 -30.97 8.04 -11.52
C HIS A 244 -30.33 9.45 -11.66
N MET A 245 -29.02 9.53 -11.86
CA MET A 245 -28.30 10.79 -12.07
C MET A 245 -28.80 11.51 -13.35
N LEU A 246 -28.89 10.81 -14.48
CA LEU A 246 -29.38 11.36 -15.75
C LEU A 246 -30.83 11.84 -15.67
N ALA A 247 -31.65 11.14 -14.89
CA ALA A 247 -33.04 11.54 -14.62
C ALA A 247 -33.17 12.64 -13.56
N SER A 248 -32.03 13.19 -13.06
CA SER A 248 -31.98 14.19 -11.97
C SER A 248 -32.62 13.75 -10.65
N ARG A 249 -32.73 12.44 -10.42
CA ARG A 249 -33.28 11.84 -9.19
C ARG A 249 -32.19 11.70 -8.12
N TRP A 250 -31.58 12.80 -7.73
CA TRP A 250 -30.43 12.83 -6.80
C TRP A 250 -30.73 12.28 -5.41
N SER A 251 -31.97 12.40 -4.92
CA SER A 251 -32.38 11.88 -3.61
C SER A 251 -32.52 10.35 -3.58
N GLU A 252 -32.58 9.72 -4.76
CA GLU A 252 -32.72 8.27 -4.89
C GLU A 252 -31.36 7.55 -4.99
N LEU A 253 -30.26 8.30 -5.18
CA LEU A 253 -28.91 7.74 -5.21
C LEU A 253 -28.56 7.02 -3.90
N ARG A 254 -27.91 5.88 -4.04
CA ARG A 254 -27.51 5.03 -2.91
C ARG A 254 -26.10 4.52 -3.09
N VAL A 255 -25.40 4.39 -1.98
CA VAL A 255 -24.19 3.57 -1.89
C VAL A 255 -24.64 2.14 -1.65
N VAL A 256 -24.27 1.23 -2.54
CA VAL A 256 -24.61 -0.19 -2.45
C VAL A 256 -23.37 -0.99 -2.10
N SER A 257 -23.45 -1.76 -1.02
CA SER A 257 -22.38 -2.68 -0.60
C SER A 257 -22.81 -4.12 -0.80
N LEU A 258 -21.94 -4.91 -1.46
CA LEU A 258 -22.12 -6.34 -1.69
C LEU A 258 -21.32 -7.13 -0.66
N ALA A 259 -22.01 -7.80 0.27
CA ALA A 259 -21.35 -8.54 1.35
C ALA A 259 -21.00 -9.97 0.93
N ARG A 260 -19.76 -10.41 1.24
CA ARG A 260 -19.28 -11.76 0.90
C ARG A 260 -19.88 -12.87 1.78
N ARG A 261 -20.17 -12.60 3.04
CA ARG A 261 -20.56 -13.60 4.05
C ARG A 261 -21.69 -13.08 4.94
N SER A 262 -22.79 -12.72 4.36
CA SER A 262 -23.95 -12.26 5.13
C SER A 262 -25.20 -12.93 4.61
N THR A 263 -26.18 -13.11 5.48
CA THR A 263 -27.54 -13.46 5.08
C THR A 263 -28.17 -12.34 4.24
N ARG A 264 -27.64 -11.13 4.32
CA ARG A 264 -28.05 -9.96 3.55
C ARG A 264 -26.95 -9.62 2.54
N LEU A 265 -27.13 -10.00 1.28
CA LEU A 265 -26.15 -9.81 0.23
C LEU A 265 -25.94 -8.34 -0.13
N PHE A 266 -27.03 -7.56 -0.18
CA PHE A 266 -26.99 -6.14 -0.50
C PHE A 266 -27.33 -5.32 0.73
N THR A 267 -26.52 -4.29 0.97
CA THR A 267 -26.80 -3.27 1.97
C THR A 267 -26.71 -1.91 1.28
N THR A 268 -27.72 -1.06 1.49
CA THR A 268 -27.82 0.25 0.85
C THR A 268 -27.78 1.34 1.90
N PHE A 269 -27.06 2.41 1.60
CA PHE A 269 -26.94 3.60 2.43
C PHE A 269 -27.22 4.85 1.59
N PRO A 270 -27.75 5.95 2.17
CA PRO A 270 -27.77 7.22 1.49
C PRO A 270 -26.36 7.70 1.18
N CYS A 271 -26.21 8.47 0.11
CA CYS A 271 -24.93 9.10 -0.21
C CYS A 271 -24.49 10.05 0.90
N SER A 272 -23.22 10.00 1.27
CA SER A 272 -22.62 10.87 2.28
C SER A 272 -22.19 12.18 1.64
N LEU A 273 -22.24 13.28 2.38
CA LEU A 273 -21.74 14.56 1.92
C LEU A 273 -20.21 14.49 1.66
N PRO A 274 -19.69 15.28 0.72
CA PRO A 274 -18.26 15.40 0.49
C PRO A 274 -17.51 15.76 1.77
N ASN A 275 -16.29 15.26 1.91
CA ASN A 275 -15.41 15.64 3.01
C ASN A 275 -14.97 17.11 2.81
N PRO A 276 -15.27 18.04 3.73
CA PRO A 276 -14.90 19.46 3.58
C PRO A 276 -13.39 19.70 3.46
N LYS A 277 -12.58 18.75 3.93
CA LYS A 277 -11.11 18.82 3.89
C LYS A 277 -10.50 18.01 2.72
N CYS A 278 -11.33 17.55 1.78
CA CYS A 278 -10.81 16.76 0.66
C CYS A 278 -10.03 17.65 -0.32
N GLY A 279 -8.73 17.37 -0.48
CA GLY A 279 -7.85 18.09 -1.39
C GLY A 279 -8.13 17.85 -2.88
N VAL A 280 -9.07 16.97 -3.23
CA VAL A 280 -9.44 16.70 -4.63
C VAL A 280 -10.76 17.35 -5.02
N CYS A 281 -11.81 17.16 -4.23
CA CYS A 281 -13.13 17.63 -4.60
C CYS A 281 -13.53 18.96 -3.97
N GLN A 282 -12.77 19.47 -2.99
CA GLN A 282 -13.02 20.74 -2.34
C GLN A 282 -12.03 21.84 -2.77
N ASP A 283 -10.90 21.47 -3.35
CA ASP A 283 -9.95 22.43 -3.91
C ASP A 283 -10.51 23.10 -5.17
N THR A 284 -10.16 24.37 -5.35
CA THR A 284 -10.56 25.15 -6.52
C THR A 284 -9.45 25.15 -7.56
N TYR A 285 -9.70 24.58 -8.72
CA TYR A 285 -8.74 24.54 -9.82
C TYR A 285 -8.89 25.78 -10.70
N VAL A 286 -7.80 26.52 -10.88
CA VAL A 286 -7.75 27.78 -11.63
C VAL A 286 -6.70 27.68 -12.73
N ARG A 287 -7.07 27.94 -13.97
CA ARG A 287 -6.11 28.03 -15.08
C ARG A 287 -5.38 29.37 -15.02
N VAL A 288 -4.07 29.30 -15.00
CA VAL A 288 -3.17 30.47 -14.90
C VAL A 288 -2.24 30.45 -16.09
N PHE A 289 -2.26 31.51 -16.86
CA PHE A 289 -1.40 31.67 -18.03
C PHE A 289 -0.13 32.42 -17.63
N ILE A 290 1.02 31.82 -17.89
CA ILE A 290 2.33 32.35 -17.51
C ILE A 290 3.23 32.52 -18.75
N ASP A 291 4.02 33.58 -18.75
CA ASP A 291 5.18 33.70 -19.63
C ASP A 291 6.39 33.08 -18.89
N PRO A 292 6.94 31.94 -19.38
CA PRO A 292 8.02 31.24 -18.68
C PRO A 292 9.30 32.06 -18.48
N GLU A 293 9.52 33.08 -19.31
CA GLU A 293 10.73 33.89 -19.29
C GLU A 293 10.66 35.09 -18.34
N SER A 294 9.48 35.52 -17.93
CA SER A 294 9.30 36.73 -17.14
C SER A 294 8.46 36.56 -15.87
N ALA A 295 7.70 35.45 -15.75
CA ALA A 295 6.89 35.20 -14.56
C ALA A 295 7.74 34.87 -13.32
N THR A 296 7.49 35.59 -12.23
CA THR A 296 8.11 35.37 -10.92
C THR A 296 7.12 34.76 -9.94
N LEU A 297 7.64 34.26 -8.81
CA LEU A 297 6.78 33.74 -7.71
C LEU A 297 5.94 34.86 -7.09
N GLN A 298 6.45 36.11 -7.07
CA GLN A 298 5.70 37.28 -6.63
C GLN A 298 4.43 37.48 -7.47
N HIS A 299 4.52 37.32 -8.80
CA HIS A 299 3.33 37.43 -9.66
C HIS A 299 2.27 36.37 -9.34
N VAL A 300 2.68 35.18 -8.86
CA VAL A 300 1.73 34.13 -8.40
C VAL A 300 1.03 34.56 -7.13
N LEU A 301 1.76 35.13 -6.17
CA LEU A 301 1.21 35.64 -4.92
C LEU A 301 0.25 36.80 -5.17
N ASP A 302 0.65 37.79 -5.99
CA ASP A 302 -0.18 38.93 -6.38
C ASP A 302 -1.46 38.49 -7.09
N ALA A 303 -1.37 37.45 -7.92
CA ALA A 303 -2.52 36.87 -8.58
C ALA A 303 -3.48 36.17 -7.60
N ALA A 304 -2.95 35.50 -6.58
CA ALA A 304 -3.76 34.89 -5.53
C ALA A 304 -4.60 35.97 -4.80
N HIS A 305 -3.99 37.05 -4.37
CA HIS A 305 -4.72 38.17 -3.74
C HIS A 305 -5.73 38.83 -4.69
N SER A 306 -5.32 39.14 -5.93
CA SER A 306 -6.14 39.92 -6.85
C SER A 306 -7.32 39.16 -7.46
N TYR A 307 -7.18 37.87 -7.73
CA TYR A 307 -8.16 37.08 -8.49
C TYR A 307 -8.94 36.07 -7.66
N LEU A 308 -8.43 35.67 -6.49
CA LEU A 308 -9.06 34.65 -5.65
C LEU A 308 -9.72 35.22 -4.40
N GLY A 309 -9.44 36.49 -4.09
CA GLY A 309 -10.05 37.21 -2.97
C GLY A 309 -9.48 36.83 -1.61
N TYR A 310 -8.24 36.39 -1.54
CA TYR A 310 -7.51 36.33 -0.28
C TYR A 310 -7.27 37.76 0.23
N GLU A 311 -7.40 37.94 1.52
CA GLU A 311 -7.09 39.22 2.20
C GLU A 311 -5.59 39.49 2.13
N ASP A 312 -5.19 40.75 2.12
CA ASP A 312 -3.77 41.16 2.00
C ASP A 312 -2.90 40.67 3.16
N ASP A 313 -3.52 40.40 4.31
CA ASP A 313 -2.91 39.89 5.55
C ASP A 313 -3.10 38.36 5.69
N ALA A 314 -3.62 37.68 4.65
CA ALA A 314 -3.77 36.22 4.69
C ALA A 314 -2.40 35.54 4.70
N ASP A 315 -2.22 34.61 5.63
CA ASP A 315 -1.03 33.78 5.73
C ASP A 315 -1.09 32.67 4.67
N LEU A 316 -0.43 32.92 3.54
CA LEU A 316 -0.46 32.03 2.39
C LEU A 316 0.84 31.23 2.25
N SER A 317 0.71 29.95 1.94
CA SER A 317 1.84 29.13 1.45
C SER A 317 1.64 28.73 0.00
N ILE A 318 2.74 28.64 -0.77
CA ILE A 318 2.73 28.22 -2.17
C ILE A 318 3.68 27.04 -2.33
N SER A 319 3.17 25.92 -2.85
CA SER A 319 3.95 24.71 -3.05
C SER A 319 3.80 24.11 -4.46
N ALA A 320 4.86 23.44 -4.93
CA ALA A 320 4.87 22.64 -6.15
C ALA A 320 5.07 21.17 -5.79
N GLY A 321 3.98 20.40 -5.72
CA GLY A 321 3.99 19.04 -5.19
C GLY A 321 4.41 19.04 -3.71
N ALA A 322 5.45 18.28 -3.37
CA ALA A 322 5.98 18.21 -2.00
C ALA A 322 6.96 19.35 -1.61
N ARG A 323 7.23 20.26 -2.54
CA ARG A 323 8.23 21.31 -2.34
C ARG A 323 7.57 22.65 -2.07
N ILE A 324 7.80 23.23 -0.89
CA ILE A 324 7.38 24.58 -0.53
C ILE A 324 8.24 25.58 -1.30
N LEU A 325 7.63 26.52 -1.99
CA LEU A 325 8.27 27.59 -2.74
C LEU A 325 8.21 28.92 -2.00
N TYR A 326 7.12 29.16 -1.29
CA TYR A 326 6.87 30.36 -0.48
C TYR A 326 6.08 29.97 0.79
N ASP A 327 6.43 30.61 1.87
CA ASP A 327 5.79 30.58 3.17
C ASP A 327 6.11 31.92 3.86
N ALA A 328 5.40 32.29 4.92
CA ALA A 328 5.64 33.52 5.67
C ALA A 328 7.10 33.67 6.15
N ASP A 329 7.76 32.54 6.48
CA ASP A 329 9.17 32.49 6.89
C ASP A 329 10.14 32.26 5.70
N LEU A 330 9.67 32.06 4.47
CA LEU A 330 10.45 31.74 3.29
C LEU A 330 10.09 32.64 2.10
N ASP A 331 10.44 33.92 2.17
CA ASP A 331 10.17 34.96 1.17
C ASP A 331 11.30 35.15 0.13
N ASP A 332 12.47 34.60 0.37
CA ASP A 332 13.66 34.71 -0.50
C ASP A 332 13.45 34.28 -1.96
N ASN A 333 12.40 33.53 -2.21
CA ASN A 333 12.06 33.01 -3.54
C ASN A 333 11.14 33.93 -4.33
N LEU A 334 10.48 34.89 -3.71
CA LEU A 334 9.49 35.75 -4.37
C LEU A 334 10.00 36.47 -5.62
N PRO A 335 11.24 37.06 -5.63
CA PRO A 335 11.78 37.74 -6.81
C PRO A 335 12.29 36.78 -7.89
N LYS A 336 12.40 35.48 -7.61
CA LYS A 336 12.96 34.49 -8.53
C LYS A 336 11.96 34.16 -9.64
N LEU A 337 12.48 33.90 -10.84
CA LEU A 337 11.68 33.44 -11.95
C LEU A 337 11.18 32.00 -11.69
N LEU A 338 9.97 31.72 -12.13
CA LEU A 338 9.35 30.39 -11.97
C LEU A 338 10.22 29.28 -12.61
N ARG A 339 10.86 29.55 -13.74
CA ARG A 339 11.79 28.62 -14.38
C ARG A 339 13.00 28.26 -13.50
N ASP A 340 13.53 29.24 -12.75
CA ASP A 340 14.69 29.05 -11.88
C ASP A 340 14.30 28.22 -10.64
N LEU A 341 13.02 28.24 -10.30
CA LEU A 341 12.40 27.37 -9.30
C LEU A 341 11.94 26.01 -9.87
N HIS A 342 12.29 25.70 -11.13
CA HIS A 342 11.87 24.49 -11.84
C HIS A 342 10.35 24.34 -11.94
N VAL A 343 9.65 25.45 -12.12
CA VAL A 343 8.20 25.52 -12.35
C VAL A 343 7.95 25.91 -13.80
N HIS A 344 7.28 25.04 -14.53
CA HIS A 344 7.05 25.17 -15.96
C HIS A 344 5.55 25.08 -16.31
N PRO A 345 5.13 25.52 -17.51
CA PRO A 345 3.80 25.23 -18.00
C PRO A 345 3.51 23.72 -17.94
N GLY A 346 2.31 23.36 -17.49
CA GLY A 346 1.91 21.98 -17.21
C GLY A 346 2.07 21.57 -15.74
N ASN A 347 2.80 22.35 -14.94
CA ASN A 347 2.85 22.10 -13.48
C ASN A 347 1.60 22.68 -12.81
N THR A 348 1.35 22.21 -11.58
CA THR A 348 0.32 22.75 -10.69
C THR A 348 0.99 23.33 -9.44
N LEU A 349 0.57 24.53 -9.04
CA LEU A 349 0.94 25.13 -7.78
C LEU A 349 -0.26 25.11 -6.82
N SER A 350 -0.05 24.65 -5.60
CA SER A 350 -1.04 24.72 -4.53
C SER A 350 -0.84 26.01 -3.77
N VAL A 351 -1.89 26.83 -3.67
CA VAL A 351 -1.96 28.03 -2.81
C VAL A 351 -2.87 27.71 -1.65
N VAL A 352 -2.33 27.69 -0.46
CA VAL A 352 -3.01 27.27 0.77
C VAL A 352 -3.07 28.46 1.73
N ASP A 353 -4.23 28.68 2.33
CA ASP A 353 -4.42 29.59 3.46
C ASP A 353 -4.10 28.80 4.74
N GLU A 354 -3.00 29.12 5.40
CA GLU A 354 -2.55 28.45 6.63
C GLU A 354 -3.51 28.68 7.80
N ASN A 355 -4.26 29.76 7.79
CA ASN A 355 -5.33 30.01 8.74
C ASN A 355 -6.57 29.11 8.51
N GLY A 356 -6.64 28.43 7.35
CA GLY A 356 -7.68 27.47 7.03
C GLY A 356 -9.08 28.08 6.81
N VAL A 357 -9.18 29.38 6.61
CA VAL A 357 -10.46 30.09 6.38
C VAL A 357 -10.96 29.87 4.96
N MET A 358 -10.06 29.93 3.97
CA MET A 358 -10.39 29.78 2.56
C MET A 358 -10.02 28.39 2.05
N SER A 359 -10.73 27.92 1.01
CA SER A 359 -10.37 26.66 0.35
C SER A 359 -9.08 26.81 -0.44
N THR A 360 -8.30 25.74 -0.52
CA THR A 360 -7.06 25.67 -1.30
C THR A 360 -7.33 25.91 -2.76
N ALA A 361 -6.50 26.74 -3.39
CA ALA A 361 -6.49 26.94 -4.83
C ALA A 361 -5.36 26.15 -5.50
N GLN A 362 -5.70 25.45 -6.57
CA GLN A 362 -4.75 24.70 -7.42
C GLN A 362 -4.56 25.49 -8.72
N PHE A 363 -3.43 26.15 -8.87
CA PHE A 363 -3.07 26.88 -10.08
C PHE A 363 -2.51 25.93 -11.12
N VAL A 364 -3.28 25.64 -12.16
CA VAL A 364 -2.83 24.87 -13.32
C VAL A 364 -2.14 25.82 -14.29
N LEU A 365 -0.84 25.72 -14.41
CA LEU A 365 -0.02 26.62 -15.21
C LEU A 365 -0.06 26.26 -16.70
N GLU A 366 -0.42 27.20 -17.54
CA GLU A 366 -0.39 27.08 -19.00
C GLU A 366 0.56 28.11 -19.61
N GLY A 367 1.23 27.72 -20.70
CA GLY A 367 2.10 28.65 -21.42
C GLY A 367 1.29 29.70 -22.18
N GLN A 368 1.69 30.95 -22.06
CA GLN A 368 1.11 32.06 -22.85
C GLN A 368 1.69 32.04 -24.27
N SER A 369 0.83 32.03 -25.30
CA SER A 369 1.25 32.03 -26.71
C SER A 369 1.34 33.41 -27.30
N ASP A 370 0.72 34.41 -26.68
CA ASP A 370 0.69 35.81 -27.19
C ASP A 370 1.38 36.74 -26.19
N THR A 371 2.17 37.68 -26.68
CA THR A 371 2.81 38.75 -25.93
C THR A 371 1.79 39.75 -25.37
N LYS A 372 1.01 39.30 -24.37
CA LYS A 372 0.20 40.19 -23.55
C LYS A 372 1.07 40.88 -22.51
N THR A 373 0.65 42.04 -22.09
CA THR A 373 1.39 43.00 -21.28
C THR A 373 1.70 42.53 -19.84
N SER A 374 1.20 41.37 -19.43
CA SER A 374 1.39 40.85 -18.08
C SER A 374 2.11 39.49 -18.08
N PRO A 375 3.14 39.29 -17.26
CA PRO A 375 3.87 38.02 -17.11
C PRO A 375 3.01 36.84 -16.65
N LEU A 376 1.89 37.15 -15.95
CA LEU A 376 0.93 36.18 -15.47
C LEU A 376 -0.48 36.80 -15.53
N TYR A 377 -1.47 36.02 -16.00
CA TYR A 377 -2.87 36.42 -15.90
C TYR A 377 -3.81 35.24 -15.71
N ILE A 378 -4.97 35.54 -15.16
CA ILE A 378 -6.10 34.61 -14.97
C ILE A 378 -7.27 35.17 -15.82
N GLU A 379 -7.89 34.33 -16.68
CA GLU A 379 -8.96 34.77 -17.56
C GLU A 379 -10.19 35.26 -16.80
N LYS A 380 -10.48 34.67 -15.65
CA LYS A 380 -11.68 34.96 -14.87
C LYS A 380 -11.39 34.90 -13.41
N ALA A 381 -11.72 35.97 -12.68
CA ALA A 381 -11.67 35.95 -11.24
C ALA A 381 -12.59 34.84 -10.67
N VAL A 382 -12.09 34.11 -9.71
CA VAL A 382 -12.76 32.98 -9.07
C VAL A 382 -12.90 33.31 -7.60
N GLN A 383 -14.13 33.33 -7.09
CA GLN A 383 -14.33 33.42 -5.64
C GLN A 383 -14.11 32.06 -5.00
N LEU A 384 -13.16 31.96 -4.09
CA LEU A 384 -12.94 30.77 -3.29
C LEU A 384 -14.09 30.60 -2.28
N GLY A 385 -14.46 29.36 -2.03
CA GLY A 385 -15.36 29.02 -0.96
C GLY A 385 -14.67 29.19 0.41
N LYS A 386 -15.40 29.70 1.42
CA LYS A 386 -14.92 29.60 2.80
C LYS A 386 -15.03 28.15 3.25
N ARG A 387 -13.97 27.61 3.85
CA ARG A 387 -14.05 26.33 4.56
C ARG A 387 -15.00 26.53 5.75
N SER A 388 -16.06 25.73 5.86
CA SER A 388 -16.86 25.72 7.07
C SER A 388 -15.92 25.30 8.22
N CYS A 389 -15.65 26.22 9.15
CA CYS A 389 -14.99 25.88 10.39
C CYS A 389 -15.86 24.85 11.12
N ALA A 390 -15.53 23.57 11.01
CA ALA A 390 -15.87 22.65 12.06
C ALA A 390 -15.18 23.16 13.31
N GLU A 391 -15.95 23.33 14.39
CA GLU A 391 -15.49 23.79 15.71
C GLU A 391 -14.13 23.17 16.01
N LYS A 392 -13.21 24.00 16.51
CA LYS A 392 -11.95 23.53 17.07
C LYS A 392 -12.33 22.55 18.16
N GLU A 393 -12.22 21.25 17.90
CA GLU A 393 -12.09 20.28 18.96
C GLU A 393 -10.81 20.68 19.70
N GLU A 394 -10.99 21.26 20.89
CA GLU A 394 -9.91 21.43 21.85
C GLU A 394 -9.31 20.03 22.02
N SER A 395 -8.08 19.87 21.61
CA SER A 395 -7.29 18.68 21.89
C SER A 395 -7.05 18.67 23.41
N ASP A 396 -7.95 18.03 24.13
CA ASP A 396 -7.58 17.45 25.41
C ASP A 396 -6.58 16.33 25.09
N ASP A 397 -5.34 16.59 25.45
CA ASP A 397 -4.26 15.60 25.52
C ASP A 397 -4.64 14.56 26.59
N GLU A 398 -5.55 13.65 26.28
CA GLU A 398 -5.72 12.40 26.98
C GLU A 398 -5.04 11.30 26.17
N ASP A 399 -3.99 10.81 26.79
CA ASP A 399 -3.21 9.61 26.49
C ASP A 399 -4.13 8.40 26.17
N ASP A 400 -4.61 8.30 24.92
CA ASP A 400 -5.38 7.16 24.46
C ASP A 400 -4.44 6.02 24.10
N GLY A 401 -4.15 5.25 25.15
CA GLY A 401 -3.61 3.91 25.02
C GLY A 401 -4.44 3.10 24.02
N VAL A 402 -3.79 2.64 22.96
CA VAL A 402 -4.33 1.74 21.95
C VAL A 402 -4.99 0.56 22.63
N GLN A 403 -6.31 0.57 22.77
CA GLN A 403 -7.08 -0.62 23.15
C GLN A 403 -7.10 -1.58 21.96
N VAL A 404 -6.21 -2.57 22.05
CA VAL A 404 -6.30 -3.78 21.22
C VAL A 404 -7.62 -4.46 21.61
N LEU A 405 -8.60 -4.43 20.72
CA LEU A 405 -9.81 -5.25 20.83
C LEU A 405 -9.41 -6.72 20.70
N GLU A 406 -9.12 -7.35 21.82
CA GLU A 406 -9.04 -8.80 21.92
C GLU A 406 -10.40 -9.39 21.51
N SER A 407 -10.39 -10.17 20.46
CA SER A 407 -11.55 -10.98 20.05
C SER A 407 -11.87 -11.98 21.16
N ALA A 408 -12.97 -11.75 21.84
CA ALA A 408 -13.48 -12.68 22.86
C ALA A 408 -13.72 -14.08 22.25
N PRO A 409 -13.29 -15.16 22.93
CA PRO A 409 -13.52 -16.51 22.44
C PRO A 409 -15.01 -16.86 22.54
N LEU A 410 -15.58 -17.29 21.42
CA LEU A 410 -16.92 -17.86 21.32
C LEU A 410 -17.00 -19.08 22.24
N LYS A 411 -17.68 -18.94 23.37
CA LYS A 411 -18.05 -20.06 24.25
C LYS A 411 -19.00 -20.99 23.48
N ARG A 412 -18.53 -22.21 23.21
CA ARG A 412 -19.39 -23.33 22.79
C ARG A 412 -20.43 -23.59 23.88
N ALA A 413 -21.70 -23.44 23.55
CA ALA A 413 -22.78 -23.97 24.36
C ALA A 413 -22.71 -25.50 24.30
N ARG A 414 -22.68 -26.14 25.48
CA ARG A 414 -22.81 -27.57 25.66
C ARG A 414 -24.26 -27.96 25.51
N ASP A 415 -24.42 -29.10 24.85
CA ASP A 415 -25.71 -29.81 24.69
C ASP A 415 -26.39 -30.01 26.01
N ALA A 416 -27.72 -29.80 26.03
CA ALA A 416 -28.65 -30.33 27.02
C ALA A 416 -29.87 -30.89 26.31
N ASP A 417 -30.14 -32.09 26.63
CA ASP A 417 -31.04 -33.11 26.14
C ASP A 417 -32.47 -32.74 25.79
N HIS A 418 -32.96 -33.49 24.79
CA HIS A 418 -34.29 -34.10 24.60
C HIS A 418 -35.50 -33.44 25.23
N GLU A 419 -36.47 -33.04 24.40
CA GLU A 419 -37.77 -33.66 24.40
C GLU A 419 -38.64 -33.29 23.16
N ASN A 420 -39.28 -34.32 22.68
CA ASN A 420 -40.25 -34.53 21.66
C ASN A 420 -41.36 -33.47 21.55
N SER A 421 -41.54 -32.82 20.39
CA SER A 421 -42.89 -32.43 19.93
C SER A 421 -42.93 -32.17 18.43
N THR A 422 -43.85 -32.89 17.78
CA THR A 422 -44.23 -32.86 16.37
C THR A 422 -44.56 -31.47 15.81
N PRO A 423 -44.19 -31.16 14.54
CA PRO A 423 -44.49 -29.88 13.94
C PRO A 423 -45.93 -29.81 13.42
N LYS A 424 -46.66 -28.81 13.86
CA LYS A 424 -47.94 -28.39 13.25
C LYS A 424 -47.65 -27.70 11.91
N ARG A 425 -48.29 -28.25 10.90
CA ARG A 425 -48.39 -27.75 9.53
C ARG A 425 -49.13 -26.40 9.53
N ILE A 426 -48.41 -25.29 9.18
CA ILE A 426 -49.06 -24.01 8.88
C ILE A 426 -49.20 -23.92 7.37
N ARG A 427 -50.44 -23.67 6.96
CA ARG A 427 -50.94 -23.54 5.59
C ARG A 427 -50.45 -22.21 5.00
N ALA A 428 -49.80 -22.27 3.84
CA ALA A 428 -49.45 -21.10 3.07
C ALA A 428 -50.73 -20.45 2.52
N GLN A 429 -50.88 -19.15 2.76
CA GLN A 429 -51.75 -18.29 1.98
C GLN A 429 -50.91 -17.70 0.83
N ASN A 430 -51.41 -17.93 -0.38
CA ASN A 430 -50.94 -17.30 -1.60
C ASN A 430 -51.31 -15.82 -1.57
N ASP A 431 -50.32 -14.95 -1.68
CA ASP A 431 -50.48 -13.64 -2.30
C ASP A 431 -49.56 -13.59 -3.50
N THR A 432 -50.18 -13.66 -4.64
CA THR A 432 -49.65 -13.32 -5.95
C THR A 432 -49.55 -11.81 -6.02
N ASP A 433 -48.38 -11.29 -6.38
CA ASP A 433 -48.24 -10.29 -7.44
C ASP A 433 -46.79 -9.76 -7.54
N ASP A 434 -46.42 -9.57 -8.80
CA ASP A 434 -45.25 -8.83 -9.31
C ASP A 434 -43.90 -9.59 -9.44
N VAL A 435 -43.89 -10.53 -10.37
CA VAL A 435 -42.70 -10.92 -11.12
C VAL A 435 -42.62 -10.05 -12.37
N ILE A 436 -41.67 -9.10 -12.38
CA ILE A 436 -41.26 -8.40 -13.60
C ILE A 436 -40.34 -9.35 -14.36
N VAL A 437 -40.85 -9.90 -15.46
CA VAL A 437 -40.06 -10.61 -16.49
C VAL A 437 -39.52 -9.52 -17.40
N LEU A 438 -38.19 -9.40 -17.47
CA LEU A 438 -37.49 -8.65 -18.51
C LEU A 438 -37.16 -9.62 -19.65
N ASP A 439 -37.78 -9.44 -20.78
CA ASP A 439 -37.40 -10.01 -22.07
C ASP A 439 -36.12 -9.34 -22.59
#